data_46c28bba60754a37f77b2550cf46e560
#
_entry.id   46c28bba60754a37f77b2550cf46e560
#
_cell.length_a   1.000
_cell.length_b   1.000
_cell.length_c   1.000
_cell.angle_alpha   90.00
_cell.angle_beta   90.00
_cell.angle_gamma   90.00
#
_symmetry.space_group_name_H-M   'P 1'
#
loop_
_entity.id
_entity.type
_entity.pdbx_description
1 polymer ?
#
loop_
_entity_poly.entity_id
_entity_poly.type
_entity_poly.pdbx_seq_one_letter_code
_entity_poly.pdbx_strand_id
1 'polypeptide(L)'
;NIEAAGSVKMGDDTDTASADKVGTMRYRTATDEPVPVTGTELITNGDFSNGTTGWSFGAGWAVSNGGATVSTASVTTDIRQTIPYVANISAATKFRYRFEITDITAGSLRLFVNKPTFTQIANVSAVGVYEYVVEVSTGSNGTFYLYSTSSSGSTFQGTVTNVSVLEVTEEDASYADMCMQTGASTYEWVNIVRNTY
;
A
#
# COMPACT_ATOMS: atom_id res chain seq x y z
N ASN A 1 25.62 12.53 -31.01
CA ASN A 1 24.75 13.67 -30.74
C ASN A 1 23.49 13.52 -31.58
N ILE A 2 22.33 13.66 -30.97
CA ILE A 2 21.04 13.78 -31.66
C ILE A 2 20.75 15.29 -31.73
N GLU A 3 20.85 15.87 -32.90
CA GLU A 3 20.38 17.24 -33.16
C GLU A 3 18.97 17.12 -33.77
N ALA A 4 17.96 17.49 -33.01
CA ALA A 4 16.59 17.53 -33.49
C ALA A 4 16.19 18.99 -33.73
N ALA A 5 15.82 19.33 -34.96
CA ALA A 5 15.25 20.64 -35.30
C ALA A 5 13.79 20.84 -34.83
N GLY A 6 13.32 19.96 -33.93
CA GLY A 6 11.97 19.94 -33.40
C GLY A 6 11.87 19.07 -32.12
N SER A 7 10.69 18.58 -31.82
CA SER A 7 10.46 17.68 -30.65
C SER A 7 10.98 16.28 -30.93
N VAL A 8 11.53 15.63 -29.91
CA VAL A 8 11.85 14.19 -29.91
C VAL A 8 10.70 13.44 -29.27
N LYS A 9 10.10 12.49 -30.02
CA LYS A 9 9.11 11.57 -29.46
C LYS A 9 9.85 10.38 -28.85
N MET A 10 9.73 10.21 -27.53
CA MET A 10 10.23 9.03 -26.82
C MET A 10 9.24 7.85 -26.98
N GLY A 11 9.76 6.66 -27.19
CA GLY A 11 8.98 5.44 -27.16
C GLY A 11 8.81 4.91 -25.74
N ASP A 12 7.91 3.94 -25.58
CA ASP A 12 7.81 3.14 -24.38
C ASP A 12 8.81 1.97 -24.46
N ASP A 13 9.78 1.96 -23.56
CA ASP A 13 10.72 0.84 -23.38
C ASP A 13 10.20 -0.02 -22.22
N THR A 14 9.63 -1.16 -22.52
CA THR A 14 9.06 -2.09 -21.55
C THR A 14 10.08 -3.05 -20.94
N ASP A 15 11.32 -3.03 -21.41
CA ASP A 15 12.37 -3.89 -20.89
C ASP A 15 12.81 -3.49 -19.47
N THR A 16 13.38 -4.44 -18.76
CA THR A 16 13.98 -4.21 -17.44
C THR A 16 15.14 -3.21 -17.54
N ALA A 17 15.28 -2.37 -16.53
CA ALA A 17 16.43 -1.47 -16.41
C ALA A 17 17.74 -2.28 -16.29
N SER A 18 18.80 -1.85 -16.96
CA SER A 18 20.08 -2.55 -17.04
C SER A 18 21.23 -1.56 -17.25
N ALA A 19 22.47 -2.05 -17.12
CA ALA A 19 23.67 -1.22 -17.22
C ALA A 19 23.83 -0.50 -18.57
N ASP A 20 23.45 -1.17 -19.64
CA ASP A 20 23.52 -0.65 -21.03
C ASP A 20 22.44 0.38 -21.34
N LYS A 21 21.41 0.48 -20.47
CA LYS A 21 20.32 1.46 -20.59
C LYS A 21 20.53 2.70 -19.73
N VAL A 22 21.56 2.77 -18.90
CA VAL A 22 21.80 3.95 -18.05
C VAL A 22 21.85 5.23 -18.86
N GLY A 23 21.04 6.23 -18.44
CA GLY A 23 20.88 7.51 -19.12
C GLY A 23 19.86 7.51 -20.26
N THR A 24 19.26 6.35 -20.60
CA THR A 24 18.14 6.34 -21.55
C THR A 24 16.85 6.81 -20.90
N MET A 25 15.97 7.38 -21.71
CA MET A 25 14.64 7.84 -21.26
C MET A 25 13.54 7.06 -21.98
N ARG A 26 12.44 6.80 -21.29
CA ARG A 26 11.22 6.24 -21.86
C ARG A 26 10.01 7.10 -21.50
N TYR A 27 8.98 7.00 -22.33
CA TYR A 27 7.64 7.50 -22.02
C TYR A 27 6.72 6.30 -21.82
N ARG A 28 5.91 6.32 -20.78
CA ARG A 28 4.84 5.33 -20.55
C ARG A 28 3.57 6.01 -20.09
N THR A 29 2.45 5.34 -20.29
CA THR A 29 1.16 5.73 -19.76
C THR A 29 0.68 4.66 -18.78
N ALA A 30 -0.12 5.07 -17.83
CA ALA A 30 -0.87 4.19 -16.96
C ALA A 30 -2.31 4.69 -16.86
N THR A 31 -3.25 3.79 -16.67
CA THR A 31 -4.66 4.08 -16.44
C THR A 31 -5.00 3.82 -14.99
N ASP A 32 -6.00 4.52 -14.47
CA ASP A 32 -6.54 4.30 -13.13
C ASP A 32 -5.47 4.39 -12.00
N GLU A 33 -4.51 5.31 -12.13
CA GLU A 33 -3.52 5.54 -11.09
C GLU A 33 -4.16 6.20 -9.85
N PRO A 34 -3.97 5.64 -8.64
CA PRO A 34 -4.55 6.21 -7.43
C PRO A 34 -3.87 7.54 -7.07
N VAL A 35 -4.66 8.60 -7.02
CA VAL A 35 -4.23 9.95 -6.65
C VAL A 35 -4.93 10.37 -5.36
N PRO A 36 -4.20 10.76 -4.30
CA PRO A 36 -4.84 11.26 -3.08
C PRO A 36 -5.65 12.53 -3.33
N VAL A 37 -6.93 12.52 -2.93
CA VAL A 37 -7.84 13.66 -3.12
C VAL A 37 -7.39 14.87 -2.30
N THR A 38 -7.11 14.67 -1.01
CA THR A 38 -6.71 15.76 -0.09
C THR A 38 -5.32 15.57 0.50
N GLY A 39 -4.73 14.38 0.32
CA GLY A 39 -3.48 13.99 0.98
C GLY A 39 -3.60 13.83 2.51
N THR A 40 -4.82 13.91 3.06
CA THR A 40 -5.05 13.79 4.50
C THR A 40 -5.01 12.33 4.92
N GLU A 41 -4.11 12.01 5.86
CA GLU A 41 -4.05 10.68 6.47
C GLU A 41 -5.28 10.47 7.37
N LEU A 42 -5.97 9.34 7.14
CA LEU A 42 -7.18 8.98 7.87
C LEU A 42 -6.92 8.03 9.05
N ILE A 43 -5.71 7.42 9.10
CA ILE A 43 -5.27 6.57 10.20
C ILE A 43 -4.63 7.42 11.30
N THR A 44 -4.97 7.10 12.53
CA THR A 44 -4.28 7.63 13.70
C THR A 44 -3.18 6.66 14.12
N ASN A 45 -1.96 7.17 14.32
CA ASN A 45 -0.84 6.40 14.86
C ASN A 45 -0.54 5.11 14.04
N GLY A 46 -0.44 5.25 12.72
CA GLY A 46 -0.18 4.11 11.83
C GLY A 46 1.24 3.54 11.91
N ASP A 47 2.17 4.29 12.46
CA ASP A 47 3.55 3.87 12.77
C ASP A 47 3.71 3.26 14.17
N PHE A 48 2.63 3.26 14.96
CA PHE A 48 2.58 2.78 16.35
C PHE A 48 3.56 3.47 17.31
N SER A 49 4.07 4.65 16.95
CA SER A 49 5.01 5.43 17.80
C SER A 49 4.38 5.90 19.11
N ASN A 50 3.05 6.01 19.16
CA ASN A 50 2.27 6.35 20.35
C ASN A 50 1.52 5.13 20.92
N GLY A 51 2.19 3.98 20.97
CA GLY A 51 1.64 2.73 21.50
C GLY A 51 0.38 2.27 20.74
N THR A 52 -0.67 1.89 21.46
CA THR A 52 -1.93 1.40 20.89
C THR A 52 -2.95 2.51 20.62
N THR A 53 -2.58 3.78 20.76
CA THR A 53 -3.52 4.91 20.59
C THR A 53 -4.24 4.85 19.25
N GLY A 54 -5.56 4.93 19.27
CA GLY A 54 -6.42 4.86 18.08
C GLY A 54 -6.75 3.42 17.62
N TRP A 55 -6.09 2.41 18.16
CA TRP A 55 -6.21 1.03 17.74
C TRP A 55 -6.88 0.14 18.77
N SER A 56 -7.65 -0.85 18.30
CA SER A 56 -8.12 -1.96 19.11
C SER A 56 -7.23 -3.18 18.81
N PHE A 57 -6.59 -3.72 19.83
CA PHE A 57 -5.71 -4.88 19.74
C PHE A 57 -6.42 -6.14 20.26
N GLY A 58 -6.47 -7.17 19.45
CA GLY A 58 -6.90 -8.50 19.85
C GLY A 58 -5.83 -9.26 20.63
N ALA A 59 -6.20 -10.41 21.15
CA ALA A 59 -5.31 -11.23 21.98
C ALA A 59 -3.98 -11.58 21.25
N GLY A 60 -2.87 -11.46 21.95
CA GLY A 60 -1.54 -11.78 21.43
C GLY A 60 -0.84 -10.67 20.64
N TRP A 61 -1.56 -9.62 20.27
CA TRP A 61 -0.97 -8.44 19.67
C TRP A 61 -0.44 -7.45 20.73
N ALA A 62 0.72 -6.87 20.46
CA ALA A 62 1.34 -5.84 21.29
C ALA A 62 2.15 -4.88 20.43
N VAL A 63 2.43 -3.68 20.92
CA VAL A 63 3.40 -2.78 20.25
C VAL A 63 4.79 -3.16 20.70
N SER A 64 5.63 -3.58 19.76
CA SER A 64 7.04 -3.91 19.95
C SER A 64 7.77 -3.89 18.61
N ASN A 65 9.09 -3.86 18.64
CA ASN A 65 9.94 -3.89 17.42
C ASN A 65 9.58 -2.82 16.37
N GLY A 66 9.10 -1.65 16.81
CA GLY A 66 8.74 -0.55 15.92
C GLY A 66 7.40 -0.72 15.19
N GLY A 67 6.50 -1.57 15.67
CA GLY A 67 5.19 -1.79 15.07
C GLY A 67 4.24 -2.60 15.95
N ALA A 68 3.10 -2.97 15.40
CA ALA A 68 2.19 -3.94 15.99
C ALA A 68 2.71 -5.34 15.71
N THR A 69 3.06 -6.08 16.76
CA THR A 69 3.67 -7.42 16.68
C THR A 69 2.76 -8.46 17.31
N VAL A 70 2.65 -9.61 16.65
CA VAL A 70 2.05 -10.83 17.22
C VAL A 70 3.06 -11.97 17.12
N SER A 71 3.40 -12.59 18.25
CA SER A 71 4.42 -13.65 18.33
C SER A 71 3.88 -15.04 18.68
N THR A 72 2.68 -15.10 19.23
CA THR A 72 2.04 -16.35 19.67
C THR A 72 0.54 -16.31 19.38
N ALA A 73 0.15 -16.42 18.13
CA ALA A 73 -1.25 -16.51 17.80
C ALA A 73 -1.67 -17.98 17.70
N SER A 74 -2.25 -18.51 18.75
CA SER A 74 -2.93 -19.81 18.72
C SER A 74 -4.40 -19.71 18.29
N VAL A 75 -4.90 -18.49 18.11
CA VAL A 75 -6.30 -18.19 17.79
C VAL A 75 -6.37 -17.09 16.75
N THR A 76 -7.47 -17.04 16.01
CA THR A 76 -7.79 -15.92 15.14
C THR A 76 -7.88 -14.64 15.97
N THR A 77 -7.10 -13.64 15.59
CA THR A 77 -7.00 -12.35 16.29
C THR A 77 -6.68 -11.23 15.29
N ASP A 78 -6.96 -10.01 15.67
CA ASP A 78 -6.79 -8.85 14.77
C ASP A 78 -6.30 -7.62 15.51
N ILE A 79 -5.75 -6.69 14.75
CA ILE A 79 -5.75 -5.28 15.10
C ILE A 79 -6.66 -4.53 14.15
N ARG A 80 -7.37 -3.50 14.66
CA ARG A 80 -8.33 -2.76 13.87
C ARG A 80 -8.42 -1.31 14.28
N GLN A 81 -8.83 -0.50 13.30
CA GLN A 81 -9.18 0.89 13.54
C GLN A 81 -10.48 1.22 12.81
N THR A 82 -11.36 1.98 13.45
CA THR A 82 -12.55 2.56 12.82
C THR A 82 -12.24 3.99 12.40
N ILE A 83 -12.47 4.30 11.13
CA ILE A 83 -12.24 5.61 10.52
C ILE A 83 -13.60 6.30 10.38
N PRO A 84 -13.91 7.32 11.20
CA PRO A 84 -15.22 7.98 11.19
C PRO A 84 -15.57 8.58 9.82
N TYR A 85 -14.60 9.09 9.08
CA TYR A 85 -14.83 9.62 7.73
C TYR A 85 -15.35 8.53 6.78
N VAL A 86 -14.72 7.35 6.77
CA VAL A 86 -15.14 6.20 5.92
C VAL A 86 -16.53 5.69 6.32
N ALA A 87 -16.88 5.77 7.61
CA ALA A 87 -18.21 5.38 8.08
C ALA A 87 -19.33 6.34 7.65
N ASN A 88 -19.01 7.56 7.24
CA ASN A 88 -19.96 8.64 6.97
C ASN A 88 -19.93 9.12 5.50
N ILE A 89 -19.35 8.35 4.58
CA ILE A 89 -19.37 8.69 3.15
C ILE A 89 -20.80 8.69 2.61
N SER A 90 -21.10 9.67 1.76
CA SER A 90 -22.42 9.85 1.13
C SER A 90 -22.56 9.18 -0.24
N ALA A 91 -21.45 8.74 -0.81
CA ALA A 91 -21.36 8.01 -2.09
C ALA A 91 -20.26 6.96 -2.03
N ALA A 92 -20.23 6.04 -2.98
CA ALA A 92 -19.13 5.10 -3.14
C ALA A 92 -17.81 5.88 -3.35
N THR A 93 -16.81 5.56 -2.57
CA THR A 93 -15.55 6.30 -2.50
C THR A 93 -14.39 5.31 -2.48
N LYS A 94 -13.33 5.62 -3.22
CA LYS A 94 -12.12 4.80 -3.25
C LYS A 94 -11.13 5.23 -2.19
N PHE A 95 -10.57 4.25 -1.50
CA PHE A 95 -9.54 4.45 -0.48
C PHE A 95 -8.35 3.56 -0.78
N ARG A 96 -7.15 4.11 -0.62
CA ARG A 96 -5.90 3.36 -0.66
C ARG A 96 -5.53 2.93 0.75
N TYR A 97 -5.49 1.63 0.99
CA TYR A 97 -5.01 1.00 2.21
C TYR A 97 -3.57 0.55 2.01
N ARG A 98 -2.67 1.03 2.83
CA ARG A 98 -1.26 0.69 2.80
C ARG A 98 -0.80 0.19 4.17
N PHE A 99 0.07 -0.80 4.18
CA PHE A 99 0.77 -1.26 5.39
C PHE A 99 2.10 -1.91 5.00
N GLU A 100 2.99 -2.03 5.97
CA GLU A 100 4.29 -2.67 5.79
C GLU A 100 4.42 -3.84 6.76
N ILE A 101 4.88 -4.98 6.27
CA ILE A 101 5.31 -6.11 7.08
C ILE A 101 6.83 -6.08 7.15
N THR A 102 7.38 -5.84 8.33
CA THR A 102 8.83 -5.74 8.55
C THR A 102 9.44 -7.05 9.04
N ASP A 103 8.62 -7.93 9.61
CA ASP A 103 9.03 -9.27 10.04
C ASP A 103 7.88 -10.25 9.89
N ILE A 104 8.20 -11.49 9.51
CA ILE A 104 7.26 -12.61 9.45
C ILE A 104 7.99 -13.91 9.75
N THR A 105 7.53 -14.62 10.77
CA THR A 105 8.07 -15.91 11.19
C THR A 105 7.12 -17.07 10.92
N ALA A 106 5.83 -16.79 10.74
CA ALA A 106 4.83 -17.81 10.40
C ALA A 106 3.56 -17.21 9.79
N GLY A 107 2.83 -18.02 9.04
CA GLY A 107 1.48 -17.76 8.56
C GLY A 107 1.33 -16.63 7.55
N SER A 108 0.15 -16.03 7.53
CA SER A 108 -0.18 -14.92 6.64
C SER A 108 -1.09 -13.90 7.32
N LEU A 109 -0.89 -12.62 6.94
CA LEU A 109 -1.73 -11.51 7.37
C LEU A 109 -2.82 -11.27 6.34
N ARG A 110 -4.05 -11.03 6.80
CA ARG A 110 -5.17 -10.71 5.94
C ARG A 110 -5.67 -9.30 6.19
N LEU A 111 -5.86 -8.56 5.12
CA LEU A 111 -6.57 -7.30 5.14
C LEU A 111 -8.06 -7.56 4.92
N PHE A 112 -8.91 -7.11 5.86
CA PHE A 112 -10.34 -7.03 5.69
C PHE A 112 -10.82 -5.58 5.80
N VAL A 113 -11.80 -5.24 4.99
CA VAL A 113 -12.45 -3.93 5.00
C VAL A 113 -13.97 -4.14 5.05
N ASN A 114 -14.66 -3.36 5.87
CA ASN A 114 -16.12 -3.29 5.83
C ASN A 114 -16.55 -2.34 4.69
N LYS A 115 -17.22 -2.87 3.63
CA LYS A 115 -17.53 -2.09 2.42
C LYS A 115 -18.88 -2.41 1.71
N PRO A 116 -20.08 -2.40 2.26
CA PRO A 116 -20.55 -2.38 3.64
C PRO A 116 -20.51 -3.74 4.33
N THR A 117 -20.13 -4.81 3.63
CA THR A 117 -19.95 -6.14 4.20
C THR A 117 -18.48 -6.38 4.57
N PHE A 118 -18.26 -7.21 5.57
CA PHE A 118 -16.92 -7.64 5.97
C PHE A 118 -16.27 -8.44 4.84
N THR A 119 -15.32 -7.83 4.13
CA THR A 119 -14.76 -8.38 2.90
C THR A 119 -13.24 -8.53 3.02
N GLN A 120 -12.71 -9.71 2.69
CA GLN A 120 -11.27 -9.91 2.57
C GLN A 120 -10.76 -9.25 1.28
N ILE A 121 -9.77 -8.39 1.42
CA ILE A 121 -9.12 -7.69 0.31
C ILE A 121 -7.81 -8.40 -0.07
N ALA A 122 -7.04 -8.82 0.93
CA ALA A 122 -5.72 -9.40 0.71
C ALA A 122 -5.38 -10.52 1.70
N ASN A 123 -4.41 -11.35 1.29
CA ASN A 123 -3.76 -12.34 2.13
C ASN A 123 -2.27 -12.35 1.74
N VAL A 124 -1.40 -11.96 2.66
CA VAL A 124 0.03 -11.73 2.37
C VAL A 124 0.90 -12.51 3.36
N SER A 125 2.00 -13.09 2.85
CA SER A 125 2.86 -14.02 3.60
C SER A 125 4.36 -13.74 3.42
N ALA A 126 4.72 -12.52 3.04
CA ALA A 126 6.12 -12.09 2.93
C ALA A 126 6.31 -10.70 3.56
N VAL A 127 7.55 -10.37 3.89
CA VAL A 127 7.93 -8.99 4.25
C VAL A 127 7.80 -8.08 3.04
N GLY A 128 7.44 -6.82 3.26
CA GLY A 128 7.28 -5.85 2.20
C GLY A 128 6.21 -4.82 2.48
N VAL A 129 6.07 -3.89 1.56
CA VAL A 129 5.04 -2.86 1.53
C VAL A 129 3.89 -3.33 0.66
N TYR A 130 2.68 -3.24 1.18
CA TYR A 130 1.46 -3.65 0.50
C TYR A 130 0.51 -2.48 0.36
N GLU A 131 -0.09 -2.36 -0.81
CA GLU A 131 -1.00 -1.26 -1.14
C GLU A 131 -2.18 -1.79 -1.95
N TYR A 132 -3.40 -1.39 -1.57
CA TYR A 132 -4.65 -1.82 -2.21
C TYR A 132 -5.62 -0.65 -2.31
N VAL A 133 -6.15 -0.40 -3.51
CA VAL A 133 -7.26 0.52 -3.71
C VAL A 133 -8.57 -0.25 -3.59
N VAL A 134 -9.44 0.22 -2.71
CA VAL A 134 -10.71 -0.44 -2.39
C VAL A 134 -11.83 0.58 -2.49
N GLU A 135 -12.82 0.29 -3.33
CA GLU A 135 -14.07 1.04 -3.33
C GLU A 135 -14.93 0.61 -2.13
N VAL A 136 -15.30 1.58 -1.31
CA VAL A 136 -16.18 1.42 -0.15
C VAL A 136 -17.51 2.09 -0.47
N SER A 137 -18.61 1.33 -0.33
CA SER A 137 -19.95 1.85 -0.52
C SER A 137 -20.52 2.46 0.77
N THR A 138 -21.55 3.26 0.62
CA THR A 138 -22.33 3.78 1.75
C THR A 138 -22.85 2.65 2.66
N GLY A 139 -22.98 2.93 3.95
CA GLY A 139 -23.38 1.92 4.94
C GLY A 139 -22.22 1.08 5.50
N SER A 140 -20.98 1.38 5.11
CA SER A 140 -19.79 0.88 5.79
C SER A 140 -19.76 1.39 7.24
N ASN A 141 -19.24 0.58 8.18
CA ASN A 141 -18.95 1.04 9.54
C ASN A 141 -17.56 1.70 9.66
N GLY A 142 -16.85 1.87 8.54
CA GLY A 142 -15.55 2.50 8.47
C GLY A 142 -14.40 1.70 9.11
N THR A 143 -14.62 0.45 9.50
CA THR A 143 -13.59 -0.34 10.17
C THR A 143 -12.82 -1.20 9.17
N PHE A 144 -11.51 -1.17 9.27
CA PHE A 144 -10.64 -2.14 8.62
C PHE A 144 -9.90 -2.96 9.68
N TYR A 145 -9.43 -4.13 9.26
CA TYR A 145 -8.84 -5.11 10.13
C TYR A 145 -7.59 -5.71 9.49
N LEU A 146 -6.55 -5.89 10.29
CA LEU A 146 -5.41 -6.73 9.95
C LEU A 146 -5.50 -8.00 10.82
N TYR A 147 -5.85 -9.10 10.15
CA TYR A 147 -6.16 -10.37 10.79
C TYR A 147 -4.97 -11.33 10.74
N SER A 148 -4.62 -11.88 11.90
CA SER A 148 -3.88 -13.13 12.04
C SER A 148 -4.87 -14.27 12.12
N THR A 149 -4.98 -15.11 11.11
CA THR A 149 -5.95 -16.22 11.08
C THR A 149 -5.27 -17.54 10.76
N SER A 150 -5.86 -18.65 11.21
CA SER A 150 -5.34 -20.00 11.03
C SER A 150 -6.02 -20.80 9.92
N SER A 151 -6.32 -20.21 8.76
CA SER A 151 -7.05 -20.92 7.70
C SER A 151 -6.26 -22.04 7.00
N SER A 152 -4.97 -22.21 7.30
CA SER A 152 -4.11 -23.27 6.73
C SER A 152 -3.05 -23.80 7.70
N GLY A 153 -3.34 -23.78 8.99
CA GLY A 153 -2.49 -24.41 10.01
C GLY A 153 -1.53 -23.50 10.76
N SER A 154 -1.21 -22.31 10.27
CA SER A 154 -0.38 -21.35 11.01
C SER A 154 -1.00 -19.95 10.98
N THR A 155 -1.13 -19.35 12.15
CA THR A 155 -1.51 -17.93 12.28
C THR A 155 -0.34 -17.04 11.92
N PHE A 156 -0.62 -15.83 11.44
CA PHE A 156 0.43 -14.83 11.21
C PHE A 156 1.18 -14.56 12.52
N GLN A 157 2.50 -14.62 12.45
CA GLN A 157 3.42 -14.19 13.48
C GLN A 157 4.43 -13.24 12.81
N GLY A 158 4.51 -12.02 13.29
CA GLY A 158 5.33 -10.99 12.66
C GLY A 158 4.98 -9.59 13.13
N THR A 159 5.53 -8.59 12.45
CA THR A 159 5.40 -7.17 12.79
C THR A 159 4.83 -6.39 11.59
N VAL A 160 3.83 -5.56 11.88
CA VAL A 160 3.21 -4.62 10.92
C VAL A 160 3.43 -3.20 11.39
N THR A 161 3.75 -2.31 10.47
CA THR A 161 3.92 -0.87 10.73
C THR A 161 3.49 -0.04 9.51
N ASN A 162 3.63 1.28 9.61
CA ASN A 162 3.38 2.22 8.52
C ASN A 162 2.01 2.02 7.84
N VAL A 163 0.97 1.81 8.67
CA VAL A 163 -0.41 1.69 8.20
C VAL A 163 -0.94 3.07 7.81
N SER A 164 -1.52 3.16 6.63
CA SER A 164 -2.04 4.39 6.05
C SER A 164 -3.35 4.12 5.31
N VAL A 165 -4.30 5.04 5.42
CA VAL A 165 -5.51 5.04 4.60
C VAL A 165 -5.74 6.45 4.08
N LEU A 166 -5.77 6.60 2.76
CA LEU A 166 -6.04 7.86 2.08
C LEU A 166 -7.24 7.71 1.17
N GLU A 167 -8.08 8.74 1.10
CA GLU A 167 -9.04 8.85 0.01
C GLU A 167 -8.31 9.12 -1.29
N VAL A 168 -8.69 8.39 -2.35
CA VAL A 168 -8.07 8.51 -3.67
C VAL A 168 -9.13 8.65 -4.77
N THR A 169 -8.78 9.36 -5.83
CA THR A 169 -9.37 9.23 -7.17
C THR A 169 -8.45 8.37 -8.01
N GLU A 170 -8.95 7.85 -9.11
CA GLU A 170 -8.14 7.23 -10.14
C GLU A 170 -8.08 8.16 -11.34
N GLU A 171 -6.91 8.42 -11.83
CA GLU A 171 -6.65 9.31 -12.96
C GLU A 171 -5.70 8.62 -13.92
N ASP A 172 -5.86 8.90 -15.20
CA ASP A 172 -4.86 8.49 -16.18
C ASP A 172 -3.57 9.27 -15.96
N ALA A 173 -2.45 8.62 -16.18
CA ALA A 173 -1.16 9.23 -15.96
C ALA A 173 -0.21 9.00 -17.13
N SER A 174 0.68 9.95 -17.33
CA SER A 174 1.83 9.81 -18.21
C SER A 174 3.13 10.06 -17.45
N TYR A 175 4.16 9.33 -17.83
CA TYR A 175 5.44 9.33 -17.14
C TYR A 175 6.58 9.52 -18.14
N ALA A 176 7.58 10.27 -17.71
CA ALA A 176 8.92 10.21 -18.28
C ALA A 176 9.84 9.57 -17.22
N ASP A 177 10.39 8.42 -17.54
CA ASP A 177 11.33 7.71 -16.67
C ASP A 177 12.73 7.74 -17.28
N MET A 178 13.77 7.73 -16.44
CA MET A 178 15.17 7.57 -16.84
C MET A 178 15.74 6.33 -16.21
N CYS A 179 16.45 5.51 -16.98
CA CYS A 179 17.20 4.39 -16.42
C CYS A 179 18.41 4.92 -15.66
N MET A 180 18.48 4.61 -14.38
CA MET A 180 19.55 5.06 -13.48
C MET A 180 20.17 3.88 -12.75
N GLN A 181 21.45 3.99 -12.44
CA GLN A 181 22.11 3.10 -11.49
C GLN A 181 21.77 3.56 -10.08
N THR A 182 21.11 2.71 -9.30
CA THR A 182 20.65 2.97 -7.93
C THR A 182 21.46 2.24 -6.86
N GLY A 183 22.41 1.36 -7.27
CA GLY A 183 23.32 0.65 -6.40
C GLY A 183 24.50 0.08 -7.19
N ALA A 184 25.39 -0.64 -6.53
CA ALA A 184 26.64 -1.16 -7.16
C ALA A 184 26.39 -2.01 -8.42
N SER A 185 25.25 -2.73 -8.46
CA SER A 185 24.82 -3.55 -9.60
C SER A 185 23.30 -3.49 -9.79
N THR A 186 22.65 -2.46 -9.27
CA THR A 186 21.20 -2.29 -9.33
C THR A 186 20.87 -1.15 -10.27
N TYR A 187 19.92 -1.39 -11.17
CA TYR A 187 19.47 -0.43 -12.18
C TYR A 187 17.95 -0.37 -12.12
N GLU A 188 17.41 0.85 -12.18
CA GLU A 188 15.98 1.08 -12.07
C GLU A 188 15.52 2.15 -13.06
N TRP A 189 14.26 2.04 -13.52
CA TRP A 189 13.57 3.12 -14.18
C TRP A 189 13.07 4.10 -13.13
N VAL A 190 13.74 5.23 -13.00
CA VAL A 190 13.40 6.28 -12.04
C VAL A 190 12.48 7.27 -12.71
N ASN A 191 11.32 7.53 -12.09
CA ASN A 191 10.39 8.52 -12.59
C ASN A 191 10.96 9.93 -12.45
N ILE A 192 11.02 10.67 -13.55
CA ILE A 192 11.48 12.06 -13.61
C ILE A 192 10.31 13.02 -13.61
N VAL A 193 9.26 12.69 -14.37
CA VAL A 193 8.04 13.51 -14.47
C VAL A 193 6.83 12.58 -14.50
N ARG A 194 5.82 12.94 -13.71
CA ARG A 194 4.46 12.36 -13.77
C ARG A 194 3.46 13.49 -14.03
N ASN A 195 2.52 13.24 -14.91
CA ASN A 195 1.37 14.09 -15.14
C ASN A 195 0.10 13.22 -15.08
N THR A 196 -0.91 13.67 -14.35
CA THR A 196 -2.24 13.05 -14.28
C THR A 196 -3.27 13.91 -15.00
N TYR A 197 -4.30 13.30 -15.61
CA TYR A 197 -5.31 14.00 -16.41
C TYR A 197 -6.64 13.25 -16.48
#